data_0979ecd794e458c1feb0ddbd435939ba
#
_entry.id   0979ecd794e458c1feb0ddbd435939ba
#
_cell.length_a   1.000
_cell.length_b   1.000
_cell.length_c   1.000
_cell.angle_alpha   90.00
_cell.angle_beta   90.00
_cell.angle_gamma   90.00
#
_symmetry.space_group_name_H-M   'P 1'
#
loop_
_entity.id
_entity.type
_entity.pdbx_description
1 polymer ?
#
loop_
_entity_poly.entity_id
_entity_poly.type
_entity_poly.pdbx_seq_one_letter_code
_entity_poly.pdbx_strand_id
1 'polypeptide(L)'
;LPQVSGDYSWQNSDSDGSSQQFVDDPVPGFETFAFASDIDDKGWGVQLTQSIFSWTNWKNLDASRENAAASQFDYEAAADSLLQRSANVYFGVLRAKDNLAFAMADEAALKRQLEQAEQRFEVGLSAITDVEEARARYDAARATTITARNVLDDAKVAVAELTGVPIEELKPVRDELPLDPPQPADAREWLQLANSSSPVILADQATVRAAEANVKAARAGHYPTIDGFLNYQDGSSNGTRTLEGFDSPIDSEAQTTVYGLRVTVPLFTGGRTSSLTRQAIYQRDAAGNLLEQDRRAVLRSTVNSYRSAVAGVSSVEARKQALRSAQAALEATQAGFEVGTRTIVDVLIAQQALTQAYSLYAGARYDFILNSLGLRTFAGVIERGDLELINAQLDDNVPTVEELATRALPEQRSILDTMEESQLIEDDLEDDGSD
;
A
#
# COMPACT_ATOMS: atom_id res chain seq x y z
N LEU A 1 5.18 36.13 -9.06
CA LEU A 1 4.79 36.32 -10.45
C LEU A 1 3.67 37.37 -10.53
N PRO A 2 3.57 38.18 -11.59
CA PRO A 2 2.47 39.07 -11.81
C PRO A 2 1.16 38.28 -11.93
N GLN A 3 0.11 38.81 -11.34
CA GLN A 3 -1.26 38.30 -11.48
C GLN A 3 -2.04 39.28 -12.34
N VAL A 4 -2.68 38.78 -13.39
CA VAL A 4 -3.53 39.55 -14.29
C VAL A 4 -4.93 38.96 -14.21
N SER A 5 -5.91 39.80 -13.93
CA SER A 5 -7.32 39.45 -13.96
C SER A 5 -8.08 40.41 -14.86
N GLY A 6 -9.09 39.92 -15.55
CA GLY A 6 -10.03 40.73 -16.30
C GLY A 6 -11.44 40.49 -15.76
N ASP A 7 -12.22 41.53 -15.66
CA ASP A 7 -13.62 41.49 -15.25
C ASP A 7 -14.50 42.21 -16.26
N TYR A 8 -15.71 41.75 -16.41
CA TYR A 8 -16.77 42.41 -17.14
C TYR A 8 -18.00 42.47 -16.24
N SER A 9 -18.57 43.65 -16.09
CA SER A 9 -19.77 43.85 -15.28
C SER A 9 -20.87 44.51 -16.13
N TRP A 10 -22.09 44.05 -15.92
CA TRP A 10 -23.31 44.73 -16.32
C TRP A 10 -24.23 44.80 -15.11
N GLN A 11 -24.73 45.96 -14.84
CA GLN A 11 -25.63 46.21 -13.71
C GLN A 11 -26.71 47.18 -14.18
N ASN A 12 -27.97 46.85 -13.96
CA ASN A 12 -29.07 47.80 -14.00
C ASN A 12 -29.38 48.21 -12.52
N SER A 13 -29.51 49.51 -12.29
CA SER A 13 -29.82 50.08 -10.99
C SER A 13 -31.04 51.00 -11.12
N ASP A 14 -32.15 50.52 -10.58
CA ASP A 14 -33.37 51.35 -10.45
C ASP A 14 -33.47 51.82 -8.98
N SER A 15 -33.55 53.11 -8.79
CA SER A 15 -33.68 53.72 -7.46
C SER A 15 -34.62 54.89 -7.46
N ASP A 16 -35.52 54.95 -6.49
CA ASP A 16 -36.40 56.03 -6.22
C ASP A 16 -36.27 56.51 -4.76
N GLY A 17 -36.49 57.79 -4.54
CA GLY A 17 -36.34 58.36 -3.21
C GLY A 17 -36.77 59.82 -3.12
N SER A 18 -36.65 60.36 -1.94
CA SER A 18 -36.85 61.76 -1.70
C SER A 18 -35.75 62.33 -0.80
N SER A 19 -35.32 63.55 -1.11
CA SER A 19 -34.38 64.30 -0.25
C SER A 19 -35.01 65.60 0.21
N GLN A 20 -34.72 66.00 1.44
CA GLN A 20 -35.11 67.29 1.94
C GLN A 20 -33.91 68.24 1.87
N GLN A 21 -34.13 69.38 1.22
CA GLN A 21 -33.15 70.48 1.14
C GLN A 21 -33.72 71.76 1.72
N PHE A 22 -32.92 72.48 2.50
CA PHE A 22 -33.28 73.79 2.96
C PHE A 22 -33.16 74.80 1.81
N VAL A 23 -34.24 75.47 1.52
CA VAL A 23 -34.34 76.51 0.49
C VAL A 23 -34.64 77.84 1.15
N ASP A 24 -33.91 78.89 0.78
CA ASP A 24 -33.99 80.22 1.44
C ASP A 24 -34.67 81.24 0.52
N ASP A 25 -35.21 80.87 -0.63
CA ASP A 25 -35.89 81.83 -1.57
C ASP A 25 -37.12 81.12 -2.19
N PRO A 26 -38.32 81.78 -2.16
CA PRO A 26 -38.67 83.12 -1.57
C PRO A 26 -39.06 83.02 -0.09
N VAL A 27 -39.24 81.84 0.48
CA VAL A 27 -39.57 81.65 1.90
C VAL A 27 -38.63 80.50 2.43
N PRO A 28 -37.85 80.84 3.48
CA PRO A 28 -37.01 79.84 4.11
C PRO A 28 -37.79 78.65 4.62
N GLY A 29 -37.38 77.41 4.16
CA GLY A 29 -38.03 76.16 4.58
C GLY A 29 -37.35 74.92 4.00
N PHE A 30 -37.79 73.78 4.48
CA PHE A 30 -37.36 72.52 3.90
C PHE A 30 -38.33 72.08 2.79
N GLU A 31 -37.84 71.98 1.59
CA GLU A 31 -38.58 71.38 0.49
C GLU A 31 -38.17 69.93 0.25
N THR A 32 -39.12 69.08 -0.11
CA THR A 32 -38.88 67.67 -0.41
C THR A 32 -38.81 67.48 -1.93
N PHE A 33 -37.66 67.11 -2.40
CA PHE A 33 -37.41 66.79 -3.82
C PHE A 33 -37.50 65.32 -4.02
N ALA A 34 -38.39 64.81 -4.90
CA ALA A 34 -38.47 63.43 -5.36
C ALA A 34 -37.46 63.24 -6.46
N PHE A 35 -36.75 62.15 -6.37
CA PHE A 35 -35.84 61.71 -7.43
C PHE A 35 -36.08 60.23 -7.77
N ALA A 36 -35.90 59.88 -9.03
CA ALA A 36 -35.83 58.52 -9.54
C ALA A 36 -34.64 58.41 -10.49
N SER A 37 -34.01 57.28 -10.54
CA SER A 37 -32.97 56.99 -11.52
C SER A 37 -33.03 55.54 -11.98
N ASP A 38 -32.99 55.29 -13.25
CA ASP A 38 -32.84 54.02 -13.92
C ASP A 38 -31.54 54.10 -14.74
N ILE A 39 -30.52 53.39 -14.29
CA ILE A 39 -29.17 53.46 -14.86
C ILE A 39 -28.67 52.07 -15.19
N ASP A 40 -28.30 51.89 -16.47
CA ASP A 40 -27.56 50.74 -16.97
C ASP A 40 -26.07 51.06 -16.95
N ASP A 41 -25.31 50.36 -16.09
CA ASP A 41 -23.86 50.43 -16.00
C ASP A 41 -23.24 49.21 -16.70
N LYS A 42 -22.33 49.42 -17.63
CA LYS A 42 -21.55 48.38 -18.30
C LYS A 42 -20.08 48.76 -18.19
N GLY A 43 -19.27 47.78 -17.84
CA GLY A 43 -17.84 48.02 -17.77
C GLY A 43 -17.02 46.77 -17.91
N TRP A 44 -15.80 46.94 -18.36
CA TRP A 44 -14.77 45.92 -18.30
C TRP A 44 -13.49 46.51 -17.69
N GLY A 45 -12.74 45.64 -17.04
CA GLY A 45 -11.50 46.03 -16.40
C GLY A 45 -10.40 45.01 -16.56
N VAL A 46 -9.17 45.48 -16.51
CA VAL A 46 -7.98 44.63 -16.39
C VAL A 46 -7.18 45.14 -15.19
N GLN A 47 -6.91 44.20 -14.29
CA GLN A 47 -6.07 44.44 -13.12
C GLN A 47 -4.80 43.62 -13.19
N LEU A 48 -3.66 44.27 -13.04
CA LEU A 48 -2.37 43.63 -12.85
C LEU A 48 -1.87 43.97 -11.45
N THR A 49 -1.50 42.92 -10.72
CA THR A 49 -0.88 43.11 -9.38
C THR A 49 0.42 42.28 -9.34
N GLN A 50 1.51 42.92 -8.91
CA GLN A 50 2.80 42.32 -8.72
C GLN A 50 3.32 42.56 -7.32
N SER A 51 3.48 41.49 -6.53
CA SER A 51 4.19 41.62 -5.25
C SER A 51 5.68 41.81 -5.54
N ILE A 52 6.23 42.98 -5.23
CA ILE A 52 7.61 43.37 -5.42
C ILE A 52 8.44 42.88 -4.23
N PHE A 53 7.92 43.08 -3.02
CA PHE A 53 8.55 42.65 -1.80
C PHE A 53 7.50 42.09 -0.83
N SER A 54 7.64 40.79 -0.50
CA SER A 54 6.85 40.13 0.54
C SER A 54 7.67 38.97 1.12
N TRP A 55 8.13 39.15 2.34
CA TRP A 55 8.84 38.11 3.05
C TRP A 55 7.98 36.87 3.29
N THR A 56 6.69 37.06 3.51
CA THR A 56 5.69 35.98 3.64
C THR A 56 5.65 35.13 2.37
N ASN A 57 5.58 35.77 1.19
CA ASN A 57 5.54 35.04 -0.09
C ASN A 57 6.82 34.22 -0.33
N TRP A 58 7.97 34.77 0.02
CA TRP A 58 9.23 34.02 -0.11
C TRP A 58 9.27 32.82 0.83
N LYS A 59 8.81 32.96 2.08
CA LYS A 59 8.76 31.84 3.03
C LYS A 59 7.69 30.82 2.69
N ASN A 60 6.57 31.24 2.11
CA ASN A 60 5.57 30.32 1.53
C ASN A 60 6.16 29.54 0.34
N LEU A 61 6.98 30.17 -0.50
CA LEU A 61 7.67 29.49 -1.58
C LEU A 61 8.66 28.44 -1.04
N ASP A 62 9.43 28.77 0.01
CA ASP A 62 10.31 27.82 0.69
C ASP A 62 9.49 26.62 1.23
N ALA A 63 8.36 26.89 1.92
CA ALA A 63 7.47 25.84 2.41
C ALA A 63 6.92 24.95 1.28
N SER A 64 6.53 25.56 0.15
CA SER A 64 6.02 24.84 -1.00
C SER A 64 7.10 23.95 -1.66
N ARG A 65 8.35 24.40 -1.67
CA ARG A 65 9.49 23.58 -2.18
C ARG A 65 9.73 22.36 -1.27
N GLU A 66 9.70 22.55 0.04
CA GLU A 66 9.85 21.43 0.97
C GLU A 66 8.66 20.47 0.92
N ASN A 67 7.43 20.97 0.71
CA ASN A 67 6.28 20.11 0.47
C ASN A 67 6.41 19.31 -0.83
N ALA A 68 6.94 19.92 -1.90
CA ALA A 68 7.21 19.20 -3.13
C ALA A 68 8.28 18.12 -2.93
N ALA A 69 9.32 18.39 -2.12
CA ALA A 69 10.31 17.39 -1.75
C ALA A 69 9.70 16.25 -0.91
N ALA A 70 8.81 16.57 0.04
CA ALA A 70 8.09 15.56 0.82
C ALA A 70 7.26 14.66 -0.11
N SER A 71 6.48 15.24 -1.04
CA SER A 71 5.70 14.46 -2.02
C SER A 71 6.56 13.59 -2.94
N GLN A 72 7.79 14.01 -3.26
CA GLN A 72 8.73 13.18 -4.01
C GLN A 72 9.13 11.94 -3.20
N PHE A 73 9.47 12.10 -1.93
CA PHE A 73 9.81 10.97 -1.06
C PHE A 73 8.59 10.08 -0.76
N ASP A 74 7.38 10.65 -0.66
CA ASP A 74 6.15 9.87 -0.55
C ASP A 74 5.92 8.99 -1.78
N TYR A 75 6.21 9.52 -2.98
CA TYR A 75 6.17 8.73 -4.21
C TYR A 75 7.18 7.59 -4.19
N GLU A 76 8.42 7.84 -3.74
CA GLU A 76 9.46 6.81 -3.60
C GLU A 76 9.03 5.73 -2.58
N ALA A 77 8.48 6.12 -1.42
CA ALA A 77 7.94 5.19 -0.44
C ALA A 77 6.78 4.34 -1.01
N ALA A 78 5.90 4.95 -1.81
CA ALA A 78 4.82 4.24 -2.48
C ALA A 78 5.34 3.25 -3.54
N ALA A 79 6.40 3.62 -4.28
CA ALA A 79 7.05 2.73 -5.24
C ALA A 79 7.72 1.53 -4.54
N ASP A 80 8.45 1.75 -3.45
CA ASP A 80 9.04 0.69 -2.62
C ASP A 80 7.97 -0.25 -2.05
N SER A 81 6.88 0.32 -1.55
CA SER A 81 5.72 -0.43 -1.07
C SER A 81 5.06 -1.26 -2.18
N LEU A 82 5.02 -0.75 -3.41
CA LEU A 82 4.49 -1.49 -4.56
C LEU A 82 5.35 -2.71 -4.86
N LEU A 83 6.70 -2.59 -4.86
CA LEU A 83 7.60 -3.72 -5.07
C LEU A 83 7.37 -4.82 -4.01
N GLN A 84 7.32 -4.44 -2.74
CA GLN A 84 7.04 -5.38 -1.64
C GLN A 84 5.66 -6.02 -1.76
N ARG A 85 4.62 -5.24 -2.08
CA ARG A 85 3.26 -5.73 -2.23
C ARG A 85 3.14 -6.68 -3.42
N SER A 86 3.83 -6.40 -4.53
CA SER A 86 3.87 -7.27 -5.70
C SER A 86 4.45 -8.63 -5.36
N ALA A 87 5.56 -8.67 -4.60
CA ALA A 87 6.14 -9.91 -4.12
C ALA A 87 5.19 -10.66 -3.17
N ASN A 88 4.56 -9.96 -2.22
CA ASN A 88 3.62 -10.57 -1.28
C ASN A 88 2.44 -11.26 -1.99
N VAL A 89 1.86 -10.60 -2.99
CA VAL A 89 0.73 -11.14 -3.74
C VAL A 89 1.17 -12.32 -4.61
N TYR A 90 2.35 -12.22 -5.27
CA TYR A 90 2.93 -13.31 -6.05
C TYR A 90 3.15 -14.57 -5.22
N PHE A 91 3.89 -14.46 -4.11
CA PHE A 91 4.16 -15.60 -3.22
C PHE A 91 2.91 -16.06 -2.47
N GLY A 92 1.92 -15.19 -2.31
CA GLY A 92 0.60 -15.55 -1.80
C GLY A 92 -0.11 -16.57 -2.68
N VAL A 93 -0.08 -16.38 -4.02
CA VAL A 93 -0.63 -17.35 -4.97
C VAL A 93 0.14 -18.66 -4.95
N LEU A 94 1.49 -18.62 -4.95
CA LEU A 94 2.30 -19.85 -4.89
C LEU A 94 2.01 -20.63 -3.62
N ARG A 95 1.92 -19.98 -2.46
CA ARG A 95 1.56 -20.61 -1.18
C ARG A 95 0.16 -21.24 -1.23
N ALA A 96 -0.82 -20.55 -1.82
CA ALA A 96 -2.16 -21.07 -1.97
C ALA A 96 -2.21 -22.28 -2.92
N LYS A 97 -1.44 -22.24 -4.01
CA LYS A 97 -1.28 -23.34 -4.97
C LYS A 97 -0.68 -24.59 -4.31
N ASP A 98 0.42 -24.41 -3.56
CA ASP A 98 1.05 -25.50 -2.82
C ASP A 98 0.11 -26.11 -1.78
N ASN A 99 -0.58 -25.27 -0.99
CA ASN A 99 -1.54 -25.75 0.00
C ASN A 99 -2.72 -26.51 -0.62
N LEU A 100 -3.20 -26.09 -1.79
CA LEU A 100 -4.21 -26.85 -2.52
C LEU A 100 -3.65 -28.21 -2.98
N ALA A 101 -2.43 -28.24 -3.52
CA ALA A 101 -1.79 -29.48 -3.95
C ALA A 101 -1.63 -30.47 -2.77
N PHE A 102 -1.18 -29.96 -1.61
CA PHE A 102 -1.04 -30.78 -0.41
C PHE A 102 -2.39 -31.28 0.11
N ALA A 103 -3.44 -30.45 0.09
CA ALA A 103 -4.78 -30.85 0.46
C ALA A 103 -5.35 -31.93 -0.48
N MET A 104 -5.13 -31.82 -1.79
CA MET A 104 -5.55 -32.83 -2.76
C MET A 104 -4.77 -34.13 -2.59
N ALA A 105 -3.47 -34.08 -2.29
CA ALA A 105 -2.67 -35.27 -1.98
C ALA A 105 -3.18 -35.97 -0.71
N ASP A 106 -3.48 -35.19 0.33
CA ASP A 106 -4.04 -35.72 1.58
C ASP A 106 -5.42 -36.37 1.38
N GLU A 107 -6.32 -35.70 0.66
CA GLU A 107 -7.64 -36.23 0.30
C GLU A 107 -7.50 -37.57 -0.46
N ALA A 108 -6.61 -37.64 -1.44
CA ALA A 108 -6.36 -38.84 -2.21
C ALA A 108 -5.76 -39.96 -1.37
N ALA A 109 -4.85 -39.68 -0.43
CA ALA A 109 -4.29 -40.64 0.49
C ALA A 109 -5.35 -41.17 1.46
N LEU A 110 -6.14 -40.29 2.08
CA LEU A 110 -7.19 -40.68 3.01
C LEU A 110 -8.33 -41.46 2.34
N LYS A 111 -8.64 -41.15 1.06
CA LYS A 111 -9.58 -41.92 0.27
C LYS A 111 -9.11 -43.38 0.11
N ARG A 112 -7.85 -43.58 -0.24
CA ARG A 112 -7.26 -44.95 -0.37
C ARG A 112 -7.28 -45.69 0.97
N GLN A 113 -7.02 -45.00 2.07
CA GLN A 113 -7.07 -45.61 3.40
C GLN A 113 -8.50 -45.99 3.80
N LEU A 114 -9.50 -45.19 3.43
CA LEU A 114 -10.91 -45.53 3.61
C LEU A 114 -11.27 -46.80 2.81
N GLU A 115 -10.91 -46.84 1.52
CA GLU A 115 -11.17 -47.99 0.66
C GLU A 115 -10.50 -49.27 1.22
N GLN A 116 -9.26 -49.17 1.72
CA GLN A 116 -8.58 -50.27 2.37
C GLN A 116 -9.25 -50.71 3.68
N ALA A 117 -9.71 -49.77 4.51
CA ALA A 117 -10.43 -50.07 5.75
C ALA A 117 -11.77 -50.78 5.45
N GLU A 118 -12.51 -50.33 4.44
CA GLU A 118 -13.74 -50.97 3.98
C GLU A 118 -13.50 -52.42 3.50
N GLN A 119 -12.48 -52.66 2.66
CA GLN A 119 -12.15 -54.02 2.21
C GLN A 119 -11.73 -54.93 3.35
N ARG A 120 -10.92 -54.44 4.31
CA ARG A 120 -10.54 -55.24 5.50
C ARG A 120 -11.71 -55.55 6.40
N PHE A 121 -12.69 -54.66 6.54
CA PHE A 121 -13.91 -54.85 7.28
C PHE A 121 -14.81 -55.93 6.61
N GLU A 122 -14.99 -55.88 5.28
CA GLU A 122 -15.78 -56.86 4.53
C GLU A 122 -15.26 -58.28 4.70
N VAL A 123 -13.95 -58.48 4.84
CA VAL A 123 -13.33 -59.80 5.07
C VAL A 123 -13.15 -60.14 6.56
N GLY A 124 -13.66 -59.27 7.46
CA GLY A 124 -13.65 -59.49 8.92
C GLY A 124 -12.29 -59.25 9.59
N LEU A 125 -11.36 -58.55 8.95
CA LEU A 125 -10.03 -58.26 9.47
C LEU A 125 -9.90 -56.88 10.17
N SER A 126 -10.99 -56.08 10.19
CA SER A 126 -11.03 -54.75 10.80
C SER A 126 -12.41 -54.49 11.47
N ALA A 127 -12.45 -53.57 12.44
CA ALA A 127 -13.67 -53.19 13.08
C ALA A 127 -14.41 -52.09 12.30
N ILE A 128 -15.72 -51.99 12.43
CA ILE A 128 -16.52 -50.90 11.81
C ILE A 128 -16.06 -49.51 12.28
N THR A 129 -15.52 -49.41 13.50
CA THR A 129 -14.93 -48.17 14.03
C THR A 129 -13.78 -47.65 13.18
N ASP A 130 -12.96 -48.50 12.63
CA ASP A 130 -11.80 -48.14 11.78
C ASP A 130 -12.31 -47.55 10.45
N VAL A 131 -13.37 -48.08 9.88
CA VAL A 131 -14.04 -47.57 8.67
C VAL A 131 -14.61 -46.18 8.92
N GLU A 132 -15.35 -46.01 10.03
CA GLU A 132 -15.99 -44.73 10.35
C GLU A 132 -14.96 -43.64 10.70
N GLU A 133 -13.82 -43.98 11.35
CA GLU A 133 -12.72 -43.05 11.59
C GLU A 133 -12.06 -42.62 10.27
N ALA A 134 -11.77 -43.59 9.38
CA ALA A 134 -11.20 -43.28 8.07
C ALA A 134 -12.14 -42.44 7.21
N ARG A 135 -13.45 -42.72 7.26
CA ARG A 135 -14.49 -41.93 6.57
C ARG A 135 -14.55 -40.50 7.09
N ALA A 136 -14.54 -40.33 8.40
CA ALA A 136 -14.57 -39.00 9.03
C ALA A 136 -13.33 -38.17 8.62
N ARG A 137 -12.15 -38.78 8.53
CA ARG A 137 -10.91 -38.12 8.07
C ARG A 137 -10.95 -37.75 6.59
N TYR A 138 -11.44 -38.67 5.74
CA TYR A 138 -11.62 -38.37 4.30
C TYR A 138 -12.58 -37.22 4.06
N ASP A 139 -13.75 -37.21 4.72
CA ASP A 139 -14.75 -36.14 4.58
C ASP A 139 -14.18 -34.78 5.05
N ALA A 140 -13.38 -34.77 6.13
CA ALA A 140 -12.70 -33.57 6.61
C ALA A 140 -11.64 -33.06 5.61
N ALA A 141 -10.84 -33.97 5.01
CA ALA A 141 -9.86 -33.61 3.99
C ALA A 141 -10.51 -33.04 2.73
N ARG A 142 -11.62 -33.64 2.29
CA ARG A 142 -12.42 -33.13 1.16
C ARG A 142 -12.91 -31.70 1.40
N ALA A 143 -13.40 -31.38 2.61
CA ALA A 143 -13.80 -30.03 2.99
C ALA A 143 -12.60 -29.06 2.95
N THR A 144 -11.41 -29.53 3.39
CA THR A 144 -10.16 -28.75 3.34
C THR A 144 -9.75 -28.47 1.89
N THR A 145 -9.84 -29.42 0.97
CA THR A 145 -9.55 -29.22 -0.46
C THR A 145 -10.46 -28.17 -1.08
N ILE A 146 -11.76 -28.19 -0.77
CA ILE A 146 -12.72 -27.18 -1.26
C ILE A 146 -12.32 -25.78 -0.77
N THR A 147 -11.98 -25.65 0.51
CA THR A 147 -11.53 -24.38 1.08
C THR A 147 -10.22 -23.90 0.47
N ALA A 148 -9.25 -24.78 0.31
CA ALA A 148 -7.96 -24.44 -0.29
C ALA A 148 -8.10 -23.98 -1.76
N ARG A 149 -9.04 -24.55 -2.52
CA ARG A 149 -9.36 -24.08 -3.87
C ARG A 149 -9.87 -22.66 -3.88
N ASN A 150 -10.82 -22.31 -3.02
CA ASN A 150 -11.31 -20.95 -2.91
C ASN A 150 -10.21 -19.96 -2.52
N VAL A 151 -9.30 -20.35 -1.60
CA VAL A 151 -8.16 -19.51 -1.21
C VAL A 151 -7.22 -19.26 -2.39
N LEU A 152 -7.00 -20.24 -3.26
CA LEU A 152 -6.20 -20.06 -4.48
C LEU A 152 -6.89 -19.09 -5.45
N ASP A 153 -8.19 -19.24 -5.65
CA ASP A 153 -8.96 -18.36 -6.53
C ASP A 153 -8.94 -16.91 -6.01
N ASP A 154 -9.13 -16.69 -4.71
CA ASP A 154 -9.02 -15.38 -4.06
C ASP A 154 -7.60 -14.78 -4.21
N ALA A 155 -6.56 -15.60 -4.05
CA ALA A 155 -5.19 -15.15 -4.24
C ALA A 155 -4.90 -14.72 -5.70
N LYS A 156 -5.46 -15.42 -6.70
CA LYS A 156 -5.37 -15.02 -8.12
C LYS A 156 -6.08 -13.70 -8.39
N VAL A 157 -7.25 -13.47 -7.77
CA VAL A 157 -7.97 -12.19 -7.86
C VAL A 157 -7.14 -11.05 -7.28
N ALA A 158 -6.43 -11.25 -6.16
CA ALA A 158 -5.55 -10.24 -5.58
C ALA A 158 -4.40 -9.84 -6.52
N VAL A 159 -3.85 -10.78 -7.32
CA VAL A 159 -2.87 -10.43 -8.37
C VAL A 159 -3.52 -9.65 -9.49
N ALA A 160 -4.72 -10.05 -9.92
CA ALA A 160 -5.46 -9.34 -10.97
C ALA A 160 -5.83 -7.91 -10.55
N GLU A 161 -6.16 -7.68 -9.26
CA GLU A 161 -6.37 -6.34 -8.69
C GLU A 161 -5.11 -5.46 -8.83
N LEU A 162 -3.93 -6.04 -8.57
CA LEU A 162 -2.69 -5.28 -8.63
C LEU A 162 -2.21 -5.00 -10.06
N THR A 163 -2.38 -5.98 -10.96
CA THR A 163 -1.84 -5.93 -12.33
C THR A 163 -2.84 -5.44 -13.38
N GLY A 164 -4.14 -5.48 -13.06
CA GLY A 164 -5.24 -5.23 -14.00
C GLY A 164 -5.48 -6.36 -14.99
N VAL A 165 -4.76 -7.48 -14.90
CA VAL A 165 -4.83 -8.61 -15.84
C VAL A 165 -5.03 -9.91 -15.06
N PRO A 166 -6.01 -10.77 -15.44
CA PRO A 166 -6.17 -12.09 -14.85
C PRO A 166 -4.91 -12.94 -15.11
N ILE A 167 -4.47 -13.66 -14.08
CA ILE A 167 -3.31 -14.56 -14.17
C ILE A 167 -3.79 -15.99 -14.05
N GLU A 168 -3.36 -16.86 -14.98
CA GLU A 168 -3.67 -18.27 -14.94
C GLU A 168 -2.62 -19.07 -14.16
N GLU A 169 -1.34 -18.83 -14.46
CA GLU A 169 -0.23 -19.56 -13.88
C GLU A 169 0.94 -18.65 -13.49
N LEU A 170 1.65 -19.01 -12.42
CA LEU A 170 2.86 -18.33 -11.93
C LEU A 170 4.00 -19.33 -11.83
N LYS A 171 5.22 -18.88 -12.12
CA LYS A 171 6.44 -19.69 -12.02
C LYS A 171 6.72 -20.03 -10.55
N PRO A 172 6.95 -21.29 -10.18
CA PRO A 172 7.28 -21.68 -8.82
C PRO A 172 8.73 -21.30 -8.48
N VAL A 173 9.05 -21.30 -7.19
CA VAL A 173 10.43 -21.16 -6.73
C VAL A 173 11.16 -22.51 -6.95
N ARG A 174 12.40 -22.46 -7.45
CA ARG A 174 13.24 -23.65 -7.60
C ARG A 174 13.40 -24.40 -6.28
N ASP A 175 13.54 -25.72 -6.33
CA ASP A 175 13.70 -26.54 -5.12
C ASP A 175 14.96 -26.16 -4.32
N GLU A 176 16.04 -25.83 -5.01
CA GLU A 176 17.28 -25.34 -4.41
C GLU A 176 17.26 -23.81 -4.36
N LEU A 177 16.78 -23.26 -3.23
CA LEU A 177 16.82 -21.84 -2.94
C LEU A 177 18.15 -21.50 -2.24
N PRO A 178 18.96 -20.54 -2.74
CA PRO A 178 20.10 -20.04 -1.99
C PRO A 178 19.62 -19.34 -0.72
N LEU A 179 20.08 -19.84 0.44
CA LEU A 179 19.71 -19.35 1.76
C LEU A 179 20.82 -18.46 2.33
N ASP A 180 21.13 -17.36 1.62
CA ASP A 180 22.17 -16.45 2.06
C ASP A 180 21.66 -15.50 3.14
N PRO A 181 22.38 -15.37 4.27
CA PRO A 181 22.03 -14.37 5.27
C PRO A 181 22.16 -12.96 4.72
N PRO A 182 21.35 -12.00 5.23
CA PRO A 182 21.36 -10.63 4.72
C PRO A 182 22.72 -9.97 4.90
N GLN A 183 23.16 -9.25 3.87
CA GLN A 183 24.39 -8.45 3.89
C GLN A 183 24.00 -6.96 3.87
N PRO A 184 24.55 -6.15 4.79
CA PRO A 184 25.56 -6.45 5.81
C PRO A 184 25.03 -7.35 6.97
N ALA A 185 25.96 -8.06 7.62
CA ALA A 185 25.64 -9.04 8.68
C ALA A 185 25.37 -8.38 10.07
N ASP A 186 25.51 -7.07 10.20
CA ASP A 186 25.24 -6.33 11.43
C ASP A 186 23.92 -5.56 11.33
N ALA A 187 23.02 -5.80 12.28
CA ALA A 187 21.76 -5.07 12.40
C ALA A 187 21.95 -3.55 12.54
N ARG A 188 23.07 -3.09 13.10
CA ARG A 188 23.35 -1.66 13.28
C ARG A 188 23.57 -0.95 11.96
N GLU A 189 24.20 -1.61 10.99
CA GLU A 189 24.40 -1.06 9.65
C GLU A 189 23.06 -0.89 8.95
N TRP A 190 22.15 -1.85 9.06
CA TRP A 190 20.79 -1.73 8.55
C TRP A 190 19.99 -0.59 9.20
N LEU A 191 20.17 -0.38 10.50
CA LEU A 191 19.55 0.76 11.20
C LEU A 191 20.11 2.11 10.72
N GLN A 192 21.41 2.19 10.41
CA GLN A 192 22.00 3.40 9.85
C GLN A 192 21.46 3.67 8.44
N LEU A 193 21.39 2.65 7.59
CA LEU A 193 20.79 2.75 6.26
C LEU A 193 19.33 3.21 6.35
N ALA A 194 18.51 2.57 7.16
CA ALA A 194 17.12 2.96 7.35
C ALA A 194 16.96 4.41 7.78
N ASN A 195 17.81 4.86 8.73
CA ASN A 195 17.74 6.24 9.22
C ASN A 195 18.15 7.29 8.17
N SER A 196 19.02 6.94 7.22
CA SER A 196 19.53 7.87 6.21
C SER A 196 18.81 7.78 4.87
N SER A 197 18.26 6.62 4.53
CA SER A 197 17.77 6.32 3.18
C SER A 197 16.28 6.03 3.11
N SER A 198 15.60 5.75 4.24
CA SER A 198 14.17 5.45 4.21
C SER A 198 13.36 6.65 3.68
N PRO A 199 12.62 6.48 2.55
CA PRO A 199 11.85 7.56 1.97
C PRO A 199 10.79 8.11 2.93
N VAL A 200 10.22 7.29 3.81
CA VAL A 200 9.27 7.70 4.85
C VAL A 200 9.89 8.71 5.80
N ILE A 201 11.10 8.43 6.31
CA ILE A 201 11.81 9.36 7.22
C ILE A 201 12.19 10.65 6.48
N LEU A 202 12.61 10.56 5.22
CA LEU A 202 12.99 11.72 4.41
C LEU A 202 11.78 12.61 4.08
N ALA A 203 10.61 12.03 3.81
CA ALA A 203 9.34 12.75 3.61
C ALA A 203 8.95 13.54 4.87
N ASP A 204 8.99 12.90 6.04
CA ASP A 204 8.68 13.55 7.30
C ASP A 204 9.66 14.68 7.64
N GLN A 205 10.96 14.49 7.38
CA GLN A 205 11.97 15.54 7.54
C GLN A 205 11.67 16.74 6.64
N ALA A 206 11.27 16.52 5.38
CA ALA A 206 10.88 17.59 4.48
C ALA A 206 9.60 18.30 4.99
N THR A 207 8.64 17.56 5.51
CA THR A 207 7.42 18.10 6.13
C THR A 207 7.73 18.98 7.34
N VAL A 208 8.68 18.59 8.19
CA VAL A 208 9.16 19.42 9.31
C VAL A 208 9.80 20.70 8.80
N ARG A 209 10.66 20.63 7.76
CA ARG A 209 11.26 21.85 7.15
C ARG A 209 10.21 22.76 6.52
N ALA A 210 9.17 22.21 5.89
CA ALA A 210 8.03 22.98 5.39
C ALA A 210 7.30 23.70 6.53
N ALA A 211 7.04 23.01 7.64
CA ALA A 211 6.41 23.60 8.82
C ALA A 211 7.28 24.69 9.46
N GLU A 212 8.60 24.55 9.48
CA GLU A 212 9.54 25.61 9.91
C GLU A 212 9.47 26.84 9.00
N ALA A 213 9.38 26.64 7.69
CA ALA A 213 9.20 27.73 6.74
C ALA A 213 7.86 28.46 6.96
N ASN A 214 6.79 27.70 7.24
CA ASN A 214 5.49 28.24 7.59
C ASN A 214 5.51 29.08 8.87
N VAL A 215 6.28 28.69 9.90
CA VAL A 215 6.50 29.52 11.10
C VAL A 215 7.15 30.85 10.71
N LYS A 216 8.16 30.81 9.82
CA LYS A 216 8.83 32.03 9.34
C LYS A 216 7.90 32.91 8.50
N ALA A 217 7.03 32.29 7.69
CA ALA A 217 6.00 32.98 6.91
C ALA A 217 4.96 33.68 7.83
N ALA A 218 4.49 32.98 8.86
CA ALA A 218 3.55 33.54 9.83
C ALA A 218 4.16 34.74 10.61
N ARG A 219 5.44 34.64 11.01
CA ARG A 219 6.18 35.75 11.64
C ARG A 219 6.35 36.94 10.71
N ALA A 220 6.51 36.67 9.41
CA ALA A 220 6.67 37.71 8.39
C ALA A 220 5.40 38.56 8.19
N GLY A 221 4.24 38.17 8.75
CA GLY A 221 3.07 38.99 8.83
C GLY A 221 3.21 40.29 9.67
N HIS A 222 4.34 40.46 10.36
CA HIS A 222 4.73 41.73 11.00
C HIS A 222 5.57 42.63 10.10
N TYR A 223 6.02 42.16 8.93
CA TYR A 223 6.93 42.90 8.04
C TYR A 223 6.13 43.69 7.00
N PRO A 224 6.71 44.80 6.46
CA PRO A 224 6.10 45.52 5.37
C PRO A 224 6.03 44.71 4.10
N THR A 225 5.00 45.02 3.27
CA THR A 225 4.89 44.50 1.90
C THR A 225 4.90 45.67 0.91
N ILE A 226 5.40 45.43 -0.29
CA ILE A 226 5.43 46.39 -1.40
C ILE A 226 4.82 45.67 -2.62
N ASP A 227 3.72 46.21 -3.11
CA ASP A 227 3.01 45.71 -4.26
C ASP A 227 2.92 46.78 -5.35
N GLY A 228 3.24 46.43 -6.59
CA GLY A 228 2.97 47.22 -7.78
C GLY A 228 1.60 46.85 -8.32
N PHE A 229 0.82 47.84 -8.76
CA PHE A 229 -0.47 47.59 -9.35
C PHE A 229 -0.71 48.48 -10.59
N LEU A 230 -1.49 47.95 -11.51
CA LEU A 230 -2.04 48.68 -12.64
C LEU A 230 -3.49 48.23 -12.81
N ASN A 231 -4.42 49.21 -12.81
CA ASN A 231 -5.82 48.99 -13.09
C ASN A 231 -6.19 49.80 -14.33
N TYR A 232 -6.75 49.15 -15.31
CA TYR A 232 -7.42 49.78 -16.45
C TYR A 232 -8.90 49.42 -16.37
N GLN A 233 -9.74 50.45 -16.47
CA GLN A 233 -11.19 50.29 -16.40
C GLN A 233 -11.83 51.13 -17.48
N ASP A 234 -12.75 50.56 -18.22
CA ASP A 234 -13.55 51.21 -19.24
C ASP A 234 -15.00 50.91 -18.92
N GLY A 235 -15.81 51.96 -18.77
CA GLY A 235 -17.19 51.84 -18.37
C GLY A 235 -18.10 52.87 -19.01
N SER A 236 -19.35 52.49 -19.24
CA SER A 236 -20.40 53.37 -19.70
C SER A 236 -21.62 53.25 -18.79
N SER A 237 -22.24 54.41 -18.49
CA SER A 237 -23.47 54.50 -17.73
C SER A 237 -24.51 55.19 -18.60
N ASN A 238 -25.59 54.49 -18.93
CA ASN A 238 -26.68 55.00 -19.74
C ASN A 238 -27.97 54.89 -18.92
N GLY A 239 -28.79 55.96 -18.94
CA GLY A 239 -30.04 55.92 -18.20
C GLY A 239 -30.75 57.24 -18.13
N THR A 240 -31.68 57.31 -17.22
CA THR A 240 -32.47 58.53 -16.96
C THR A 240 -32.50 58.84 -15.46
N ARG A 241 -32.25 60.09 -15.14
CA ARG A 241 -32.48 60.60 -13.79
C ARG A 241 -33.63 61.57 -13.84
N THR A 242 -34.66 61.33 -13.07
CA THR A 242 -35.82 62.19 -12.93
C THR A 242 -35.68 62.97 -11.63
N LEU A 243 -35.74 64.28 -11.67
CA LEU A 243 -35.78 65.16 -10.51
C LEU A 243 -37.03 65.99 -10.61
N GLU A 244 -37.95 65.91 -9.65
CA GLU A 244 -39.24 66.62 -9.65
C GLU A 244 -40.07 66.47 -10.91
N GLY A 245 -40.02 65.28 -11.58
CA GLY A 245 -40.74 65.01 -12.80
C GLY A 245 -40.03 65.49 -14.07
N PHE A 246 -38.85 66.09 -13.95
CA PHE A 246 -38.00 66.43 -15.11
C PHE A 246 -36.97 65.36 -15.37
N ASP A 247 -37.07 64.71 -16.53
CA ASP A 247 -36.13 63.67 -16.99
C ASP A 247 -34.87 64.30 -17.53
N SER A 248 -33.73 63.83 -16.99
CA SER A 248 -32.40 64.19 -17.49
C SER A 248 -31.71 62.91 -17.96
N PRO A 249 -31.39 62.77 -19.23
CA PRO A 249 -30.64 61.59 -19.71
C PRO A 249 -29.24 61.60 -19.14
N ILE A 250 -28.78 60.42 -18.73
CA ILE A 250 -27.39 60.13 -18.34
C ILE A 250 -26.79 59.34 -19.48
N ASP A 251 -25.71 59.84 -20.03
CA ASP A 251 -24.89 59.17 -21.03
C ASP A 251 -23.44 59.55 -20.74
N SER A 252 -22.72 58.65 -20.10
CA SER A 252 -21.35 58.92 -19.69
C SER A 252 -20.44 57.73 -20.00
N GLU A 253 -19.34 58.01 -20.61
CA GLU A 253 -18.25 57.05 -20.81
C GLU A 253 -17.03 57.51 -20.00
N ALA A 254 -16.40 56.56 -19.33
CA ALA A 254 -15.22 56.83 -18.52
C ALA A 254 -14.15 55.76 -18.73
N GLN A 255 -12.98 56.22 -19.09
CA GLN A 255 -11.77 55.36 -19.15
C GLN A 255 -10.83 55.80 -18.04
N THR A 256 -10.45 54.86 -17.18
CA THR A 256 -9.58 55.12 -16.04
C THR A 256 -8.39 54.21 -16.04
N THR A 257 -7.19 54.77 -15.98
CA THR A 257 -5.95 54.01 -15.80
C THR A 257 -5.29 54.51 -14.50
N VAL A 258 -5.10 53.55 -13.58
CA VAL A 258 -4.43 53.84 -12.29
C VAL A 258 -3.27 52.85 -12.12
N TYR A 259 -2.08 53.35 -11.90
CA TYR A 259 -0.90 52.54 -11.61
C TYR A 259 -0.09 53.15 -10.48
N GLY A 260 0.62 52.30 -9.75
CA GLY A 260 1.44 52.77 -8.64
C GLY A 260 2.09 51.68 -7.84
N LEU A 261 2.71 52.14 -6.74
CA LEU A 261 3.28 51.28 -5.72
C LEU A 261 2.51 51.44 -4.42
N ARG A 262 2.18 50.34 -3.77
CA ARG A 262 1.53 50.34 -2.46
C ARG A 262 2.48 49.72 -1.45
N VAL A 263 2.85 50.47 -0.42
CA VAL A 263 3.59 50.00 0.74
C VAL A 263 2.61 49.83 1.90
N THR A 264 2.52 48.57 2.40
CA THR A 264 1.64 48.27 3.55
C THR A 264 2.50 47.86 4.73
N VAL A 265 2.38 48.59 5.86
CA VAL A 265 3.07 48.31 7.13
C VAL A 265 2.03 48.01 8.20
N PRO A 266 1.94 46.76 8.70
CA PRO A 266 0.99 46.40 9.75
C PRO A 266 1.48 46.95 11.11
N LEU A 267 0.95 48.07 11.58
CA LEU A 267 1.33 48.67 12.85
C LEU A 267 0.70 47.93 14.04
N PHE A 268 -0.56 47.52 13.91
CA PHE A 268 -1.28 46.78 14.94
C PHE A 268 -2.32 45.85 14.31
N THR A 269 -2.28 44.59 14.66
CA THR A 269 -3.14 43.54 14.09
C THR A 269 -4.07 42.88 15.11
N GLY A 270 -4.26 43.50 16.30
CA GLY A 270 -5.11 42.95 17.36
C GLY A 270 -4.66 41.58 17.87
N GLY A 271 -3.36 41.24 17.79
CA GLY A 271 -2.81 39.95 18.22
C GLY A 271 -2.94 38.82 17.20
N ARG A 272 -3.59 39.04 16.04
CA ARG A 272 -3.79 38.01 15.00
C ARG A 272 -2.47 37.37 14.53
N THR A 273 -1.47 38.16 14.17
CA THR A 273 -0.18 37.68 13.68
C THR A 273 0.55 36.85 14.74
N SER A 274 0.50 37.28 16.02
CA SER A 274 1.09 36.51 17.12
C SER A 274 0.38 35.16 17.35
N SER A 275 -0.95 35.15 17.21
CA SER A 275 -1.74 33.92 17.34
C SER A 275 -1.48 32.93 16.17
N LEU A 276 -1.42 33.43 14.94
CA LEU A 276 -1.06 32.63 13.77
C LEU A 276 0.37 32.06 13.88
N THR A 277 1.32 32.85 14.41
CA THR A 277 2.67 32.39 14.66
C THR A 277 2.70 31.25 15.70
N ARG A 278 1.94 31.38 16.81
CA ARG A 278 1.82 30.31 17.81
C ARG A 278 1.18 29.05 17.22
N GLN A 279 0.13 29.21 16.42
CA GLN A 279 -0.49 28.10 15.69
C GLN A 279 0.54 27.37 14.81
N ALA A 280 1.31 28.09 14.00
CA ALA A 280 2.34 27.52 13.14
C ALA A 280 3.45 26.83 13.95
N ILE A 281 3.83 27.34 15.15
CA ILE A 281 4.79 26.68 16.03
C ILE A 281 4.24 25.32 16.50
N TYR A 282 3.00 25.25 16.97
CA TYR A 282 2.41 23.98 17.40
C TYR A 282 2.25 22.98 16.24
N GLN A 283 1.97 23.46 15.03
CA GLN A 283 1.93 22.61 13.84
C GLN A 283 3.32 22.05 13.50
N ARG A 284 4.39 22.85 13.60
CA ARG A 284 5.77 22.38 13.47
C ARG A 284 6.12 21.32 14.53
N ASP A 285 5.75 21.58 15.79
CA ASP A 285 6.03 20.62 16.89
C ASP A 285 5.27 19.32 16.70
N ALA A 286 4.03 19.38 16.19
CA ALA A 286 3.26 18.18 15.82
C ALA A 286 3.94 17.41 14.69
N ALA A 287 4.41 18.10 13.63
CA ALA A 287 5.18 17.44 12.55
C ALA A 287 6.48 16.79 13.06
N GLY A 288 7.20 17.46 13.98
CA GLY A 288 8.39 16.91 14.61
C GLY A 288 8.12 15.64 15.44
N ASN A 289 6.98 15.61 16.13
CA ASN A 289 6.57 14.42 16.89
C ASN A 289 6.16 13.25 15.99
N LEU A 290 5.52 13.53 14.84
CA LEU A 290 5.20 12.51 13.83
C LEU A 290 6.47 11.92 13.22
N LEU A 291 7.43 12.76 12.83
CA LEU A 291 8.74 12.31 12.36
C LEU A 291 9.40 11.35 13.36
N GLU A 292 9.40 11.68 14.65
CA GLU A 292 10.01 10.82 15.67
C GLU A 292 9.22 9.52 15.87
N GLN A 293 7.90 9.54 15.77
CA GLN A 293 7.05 8.35 15.81
C GLN A 293 7.38 7.41 14.63
N ASP A 294 7.39 7.94 13.41
CA ASP A 294 7.58 7.14 12.19
C ASP A 294 9.02 6.65 12.07
N ARG A 295 9.99 7.46 12.48
CA ARG A 295 11.37 7.04 12.62
C ARG A 295 11.51 5.81 13.53
N ARG A 296 10.90 5.82 14.72
CA ARG A 296 10.91 4.68 15.63
C ARG A 296 10.20 3.46 15.04
N ALA A 297 9.11 3.66 14.31
CA ALA A 297 8.38 2.59 13.65
C ALA A 297 9.24 1.93 12.55
N VAL A 298 9.88 2.72 11.69
CA VAL A 298 10.78 2.24 10.64
C VAL A 298 11.96 1.47 11.24
N LEU A 299 12.66 2.04 12.23
CA LEU A 299 13.79 1.37 12.87
C LEU A 299 13.40 0.05 13.53
N ARG A 300 12.24 -0.01 14.20
CA ARG A 300 11.71 -1.25 14.76
C ARG A 300 11.41 -2.28 13.68
N SER A 301 10.77 -1.88 12.58
CA SER A 301 10.45 -2.78 11.46
C SER A 301 11.72 -3.32 10.81
N THR A 302 12.74 -2.49 10.62
CA THR A 302 14.05 -2.89 10.10
C THR A 302 14.70 -3.96 10.97
N VAL A 303 14.76 -3.76 12.31
CA VAL A 303 15.33 -4.75 13.23
C VAL A 303 14.54 -6.06 13.19
N ASN A 304 13.20 -5.99 13.16
CA ASN A 304 12.36 -7.18 13.13
C ASN A 304 12.58 -7.95 11.82
N SER A 305 12.59 -7.26 10.67
CA SER A 305 12.82 -7.89 9.37
C SER A 305 14.22 -8.50 9.27
N TYR A 306 15.26 -7.81 9.80
CA TYR A 306 16.60 -8.38 9.87
C TYR A 306 16.64 -9.69 10.68
N ARG A 307 16.05 -9.68 11.88
CA ARG A 307 16.00 -10.88 12.74
C ARG A 307 15.22 -12.01 12.06
N SER A 308 14.10 -11.69 11.41
CA SER A 308 13.29 -12.66 10.68
C SER A 308 14.03 -13.23 9.48
N ALA A 309 14.78 -12.42 8.73
CA ALA A 309 15.59 -12.90 7.61
C ALA A 309 16.74 -13.82 8.07
N VAL A 310 17.46 -13.45 9.15
CA VAL A 310 18.52 -14.30 9.72
C VAL A 310 17.95 -15.61 10.26
N ALA A 311 16.86 -15.55 11.02
CA ALA A 311 16.21 -16.75 11.54
C ALA A 311 15.58 -17.60 10.44
N GLY A 312 15.19 -16.98 9.32
CA GLY A 312 14.59 -17.65 8.16
C GLY A 312 15.48 -18.73 7.57
N VAL A 313 16.79 -18.50 7.47
CA VAL A 313 17.77 -19.50 7.00
C VAL A 313 17.66 -20.80 7.81
N SER A 314 17.85 -20.71 9.12
CA SER A 314 17.77 -21.88 10.01
C SER A 314 16.36 -22.47 10.07
N SER A 315 15.32 -21.66 9.92
CA SER A 315 13.94 -22.14 9.89
C SER A 315 13.65 -23.01 8.65
N VAL A 316 14.09 -22.57 7.46
CA VAL A 316 13.93 -23.37 6.24
C VAL A 316 14.64 -24.73 6.36
N GLU A 317 15.89 -24.73 6.85
CA GLU A 317 16.66 -25.96 7.06
C GLU A 317 15.98 -26.91 8.05
N ALA A 318 15.54 -26.38 9.20
CA ALA A 318 14.83 -27.16 10.22
C ALA A 318 13.52 -27.74 9.69
N ARG A 319 12.74 -26.96 8.91
CA ARG A 319 11.49 -27.43 8.29
C ARG A 319 11.75 -28.49 7.21
N LYS A 320 12.83 -28.36 6.42
CA LYS A 320 13.24 -29.39 5.46
C LYS A 320 13.57 -30.70 6.16
N GLN A 321 14.27 -30.65 7.29
CA GLN A 321 14.56 -31.85 8.08
C GLN A 321 13.30 -32.43 8.74
N ALA A 322 12.40 -31.60 9.25
CA ALA A 322 11.13 -32.04 9.81
C ALA A 322 10.25 -32.75 8.76
N LEU A 323 10.24 -32.25 7.53
CA LEU A 323 9.55 -32.89 6.40
C LEU A 323 10.09 -34.29 6.13
N ARG A 324 11.42 -34.44 6.03
CA ARG A 324 12.07 -35.76 5.84
C ARG A 324 11.72 -36.73 6.98
N SER A 325 11.73 -36.21 8.23
CA SER A 325 11.39 -37.06 9.40
C SER A 325 9.91 -37.49 9.39
N ALA A 326 9.00 -36.60 8.94
CA ALA A 326 7.58 -36.93 8.83
C ALA A 326 7.31 -37.95 7.72
N GLN A 327 8.04 -37.87 6.60
CA GLN A 327 7.99 -38.93 5.53
C GLN A 327 8.41 -40.27 6.08
N ALA A 328 9.59 -40.37 6.68
CA ALA A 328 10.08 -41.61 7.27
C ALA A 328 9.16 -42.19 8.36
N ALA A 329 8.55 -41.29 9.18
CA ALA A 329 7.59 -41.72 10.19
C ALA A 329 6.31 -42.31 9.59
N LEU A 330 5.78 -41.70 8.51
CA LEU A 330 4.63 -42.25 7.80
C LEU A 330 4.95 -43.63 7.20
N GLU A 331 6.08 -43.78 6.48
CA GLU A 331 6.52 -45.06 5.90
C GLU A 331 6.64 -46.17 6.96
N ALA A 332 7.32 -45.85 8.10
CA ALA A 332 7.46 -46.81 9.21
C ALA A 332 6.11 -47.18 9.85
N THR A 333 5.19 -46.22 9.96
CA THR A 333 3.86 -46.44 10.53
C THR A 333 2.98 -47.27 9.61
N GLN A 334 3.06 -47.05 8.30
CA GLN A 334 2.36 -47.86 7.29
C GLN A 334 2.85 -49.28 7.31
N ALA A 335 4.17 -49.52 7.29
CA ALA A 335 4.75 -50.87 7.41
C ALA A 335 4.34 -51.55 8.73
N GLY A 336 4.31 -50.82 9.84
CA GLY A 336 3.82 -51.33 11.13
C GLY A 336 2.33 -51.69 11.13
N PHE A 337 1.51 -50.95 10.38
CA PHE A 337 0.09 -51.26 10.20
C PHE A 337 -0.12 -52.54 9.35
N GLU A 338 0.64 -52.72 8.30
CA GLU A 338 0.58 -53.92 7.45
C GLU A 338 0.87 -55.18 8.22
N VAL A 339 1.86 -55.17 9.12
CA VAL A 339 2.21 -56.33 9.97
C VAL A 339 1.39 -56.41 11.27
N GLY A 340 0.41 -55.47 11.49
CA GLY A 340 -0.52 -55.47 12.61
C GLY A 340 0.05 -54.95 13.93
N THR A 341 1.22 -54.27 13.93
CA THR A 341 1.84 -53.68 15.14
C THR A 341 1.41 -52.21 15.39
N ARG A 342 0.78 -51.60 14.40
CA ARG A 342 0.20 -50.24 14.45
C ARG A 342 -1.26 -50.24 14.07
N THR A 343 -1.99 -49.20 14.48
CA THR A 343 -3.41 -49.04 14.16
C THR A 343 -3.58 -48.13 12.94
N ILE A 344 -4.72 -48.21 12.29
CA ILE A 344 -5.08 -47.27 11.19
C ILE A 344 -5.05 -45.81 11.68
N VAL A 345 -5.43 -45.55 12.93
CA VAL A 345 -5.39 -44.22 13.53
C VAL A 345 -3.95 -43.66 13.58
N ASP A 346 -2.94 -44.53 13.87
CA ASP A 346 -1.54 -44.09 13.85
C ASP A 346 -1.12 -43.65 12.45
N VAL A 347 -1.55 -44.37 11.39
CA VAL A 347 -1.28 -44.02 9.99
C VAL A 347 -1.94 -42.70 9.61
N LEU A 348 -3.21 -42.48 10.01
CA LEU A 348 -3.95 -41.26 9.74
C LEU A 348 -3.29 -40.02 10.42
N ILE A 349 -2.77 -40.20 11.64
CA ILE A 349 -2.05 -39.16 12.36
C ILE A 349 -0.71 -38.85 11.66
N ALA A 350 0.04 -39.88 11.25
CA ALA A 350 1.29 -39.67 10.54
C ALA A 350 1.10 -38.99 9.18
N GLN A 351 0.02 -39.37 8.44
CA GLN A 351 -0.36 -38.70 7.20
C GLN A 351 -0.64 -37.22 7.40
N GLN A 352 -1.43 -36.87 8.39
CA GLN A 352 -1.73 -35.48 8.74
C GLN A 352 -0.45 -34.70 9.10
N ALA A 353 0.48 -35.31 9.86
CA ALA A 353 1.76 -34.70 10.22
C ALA A 353 2.64 -34.43 8.97
N LEU A 354 2.63 -35.34 7.99
CA LEU A 354 3.35 -35.15 6.72
C LEU A 354 2.78 -33.98 5.91
N THR A 355 1.46 -33.94 5.71
CA THR A 355 0.79 -32.84 4.98
C THR A 355 1.09 -31.48 5.64
N GLN A 356 1.05 -31.42 6.98
CA GLN A 356 1.43 -30.23 7.72
C GLN A 356 2.90 -29.85 7.52
N ALA A 357 3.82 -30.82 7.51
CA ALA A 357 5.25 -30.58 7.30
C ALA A 357 5.53 -30.01 5.91
N TYR A 358 4.85 -30.47 4.85
CA TYR A 358 4.92 -29.89 3.51
C TYR A 358 4.52 -28.42 3.50
N SER A 359 3.34 -28.10 4.03
CA SER A 359 2.83 -26.73 4.08
C SER A 359 3.78 -25.78 4.86
N LEU A 360 4.31 -26.24 6.00
CA LEU A 360 5.24 -25.47 6.81
C LEU A 360 6.59 -25.25 6.13
N TYR A 361 7.11 -26.23 5.38
CA TYR A 361 8.35 -26.09 4.63
C TYR A 361 8.18 -25.12 3.46
N ALA A 362 7.15 -25.27 2.65
CA ALA A 362 6.83 -24.34 1.55
C ALA A 362 6.64 -22.92 2.07
N GLY A 363 5.86 -22.75 3.15
CA GLY A 363 5.65 -21.46 3.80
C GLY A 363 6.95 -20.81 4.27
N ALA A 364 7.85 -21.57 4.92
CA ALA A 364 9.13 -21.03 5.41
C ALA A 364 10.04 -20.51 4.27
N ARG A 365 10.03 -21.14 3.09
CA ARG A 365 10.76 -20.67 1.91
C ARG A 365 10.27 -19.31 1.43
N TYR A 366 8.95 -19.15 1.31
CA TYR A 366 8.33 -17.88 0.91
C TYR A 366 8.54 -16.79 1.96
N ASP A 367 8.40 -17.13 3.23
CA ASP A 367 8.62 -16.18 4.33
C ASP A 367 10.06 -15.67 4.38
N PHE A 368 11.05 -16.52 4.09
CA PHE A 368 12.46 -16.10 3.98
C PHE A 368 12.66 -15.06 2.88
N ILE A 369 12.12 -15.30 1.68
CA ILE A 369 12.22 -14.37 0.54
C ILE A 369 11.54 -13.03 0.90
N LEU A 370 10.30 -13.09 1.40
CA LEU A 370 9.52 -11.90 1.74
C LEU A 370 10.14 -11.09 2.88
N ASN A 371 10.72 -11.75 3.90
CA ASN A 371 11.40 -11.07 5.00
C ASN A 371 12.71 -10.41 4.53
N SER A 372 13.45 -11.04 3.63
CA SER A 372 14.65 -10.49 3.04
C SER A 372 14.35 -9.25 2.19
N LEU A 373 13.27 -9.29 1.39
CA LEU A 373 12.80 -8.15 0.62
C LEU A 373 12.27 -7.04 1.54
N GLY A 374 11.49 -7.39 2.57
CA GLY A 374 10.97 -6.46 3.57
C GLY A 374 12.06 -5.71 4.32
N LEU A 375 13.17 -6.37 4.62
CA LEU A 375 14.34 -5.70 5.23
C LEU A 375 14.87 -4.58 4.33
N ARG A 376 15.01 -4.83 3.02
CA ARG A 376 15.47 -3.82 2.05
C ARG A 376 14.46 -2.69 1.88
N THR A 377 13.17 -3.00 1.89
CA THR A 377 12.08 -2.00 1.84
C THR A 377 12.13 -1.06 3.03
N PHE A 378 12.20 -1.59 4.27
CA PHE A 378 12.25 -0.74 5.46
C PHE A 378 13.56 0.03 5.58
N ALA A 379 14.66 -0.51 5.06
CA ALA A 379 15.93 0.20 4.98
C ALA A 379 15.94 1.30 3.89
N GLY A 380 14.96 1.35 2.99
CA GLY A 380 14.90 2.30 1.87
C GLY A 380 15.97 2.06 0.82
N VAL A 381 16.32 0.78 0.60
CA VAL A 381 17.35 0.36 -0.36
C VAL A 381 16.85 -0.76 -1.30
N ILE A 382 15.53 -0.92 -1.36
CA ILE A 382 14.91 -1.85 -2.31
C ILE A 382 14.99 -1.28 -3.72
N GLU A 383 15.34 -2.12 -4.68
CA GLU A 383 15.43 -1.76 -6.07
C GLU A 383 14.70 -2.77 -6.94
N ARG A 384 14.36 -2.38 -8.17
CA ARG A 384 13.79 -3.30 -9.16
C ARG A 384 14.69 -4.51 -9.41
N GLY A 385 16.00 -4.32 -9.35
CA GLY A 385 17.00 -5.38 -9.48
C GLY A 385 16.84 -6.51 -8.45
N ASP A 386 16.30 -6.21 -7.25
CA ASP A 386 16.04 -7.24 -6.24
C ASP A 386 14.93 -8.20 -6.67
N LEU A 387 13.88 -7.69 -7.32
CA LEU A 387 12.84 -8.55 -7.89
C LEU A 387 13.36 -9.33 -9.10
N GLU A 388 14.28 -8.79 -9.88
CA GLU A 388 14.92 -9.49 -11.00
C GLU A 388 15.80 -10.64 -10.50
N LEU A 389 16.52 -10.45 -9.38
CA LEU A 389 17.26 -11.53 -8.72
C LEU A 389 16.33 -12.63 -8.19
N ILE A 390 15.20 -12.28 -7.60
CA ILE A 390 14.18 -13.26 -7.19
C ILE A 390 13.61 -13.98 -8.40
N ASN A 391 13.30 -13.26 -9.48
CA ASN A 391 12.79 -13.86 -10.72
C ASN A 391 13.77 -14.87 -11.34
N ALA A 392 15.07 -14.64 -11.21
CA ALA A 392 16.09 -15.61 -11.64
C ALA A 392 16.10 -16.92 -10.81
N GLN A 393 15.49 -16.91 -9.62
CA GLN A 393 15.34 -18.09 -8.76
C GLN A 393 14.02 -18.84 -9.00
N LEU A 394 13.20 -18.39 -9.92
CA LEU A 394 11.98 -19.06 -10.32
C LEU A 394 12.29 -20.16 -11.36
N ASP A 395 11.47 -21.20 -11.37
CA ASP A 395 11.57 -22.29 -12.34
C ASP A 395 10.69 -21.98 -13.56
N ASP A 396 11.20 -22.24 -14.75
CA ASP A 396 10.42 -22.10 -15.99
C ASP A 396 9.43 -23.26 -16.18
N ASN A 397 9.65 -24.38 -15.51
CA ASN A 397 8.71 -25.49 -15.49
C ASN A 397 7.58 -25.20 -14.48
N VAL A 398 6.42 -24.89 -14.98
CA VAL A 398 5.24 -24.57 -14.14
C VAL A 398 4.39 -25.84 -13.99
N PRO A 399 4.52 -26.58 -12.87
CA PRO A 399 3.73 -27.78 -12.65
C PRO A 399 2.27 -27.42 -12.38
N THR A 400 1.34 -28.25 -12.84
CA THR A 400 -0.07 -28.15 -12.47
C THR A 400 -0.27 -28.47 -10.98
N VAL A 401 -1.45 -28.14 -10.44
CA VAL A 401 -1.80 -28.49 -9.04
C VAL A 401 -1.83 -30.00 -8.87
N GLU A 402 -2.32 -30.72 -9.87
CA GLU A 402 -2.41 -32.18 -9.90
C GLU A 402 -1.01 -32.85 -9.91
N GLU A 403 -0.07 -32.28 -10.67
CA GLU A 403 1.33 -32.78 -10.68
C GLU A 403 2.01 -32.53 -9.33
N LEU A 404 1.79 -31.37 -8.72
CA LEU A 404 2.30 -31.06 -7.37
C LEU A 404 1.68 -32.02 -6.33
N ALA A 405 0.37 -32.27 -6.42
CA ALA A 405 -0.32 -33.22 -5.54
C ALA A 405 0.23 -34.65 -5.70
N THR A 406 0.52 -35.06 -6.92
CA THR A 406 1.12 -36.40 -7.21
C THR A 406 2.53 -36.52 -6.63
N ARG A 407 3.35 -35.45 -6.73
CA ARG A 407 4.69 -35.40 -6.11
C ARG A 407 4.66 -35.46 -4.58
N ALA A 408 3.59 -34.90 -3.97
CA ALA A 408 3.39 -34.89 -2.52
C ALA A 408 2.85 -36.23 -1.98
N LEU A 409 2.34 -37.12 -2.85
CA LEU A 409 1.98 -38.48 -2.45
C LEU A 409 3.25 -39.28 -2.14
N PRO A 410 3.32 -39.98 -1.00
CA PRO A 410 4.40 -40.90 -0.76
C PRO A 410 4.43 -41.97 -1.89
N GLU A 411 5.61 -42.19 -2.48
CA GLU A 411 5.82 -43.32 -3.39
C GLU A 411 5.52 -44.59 -2.62
N GLN A 412 4.43 -45.26 -2.96
CA GLN A 412 4.23 -46.62 -2.52
C GLN A 412 5.18 -47.47 -3.38
N ARG A 413 6.35 -47.82 -2.85
CA ARG A 413 7.07 -48.96 -3.36
C ARG A 413 6.11 -50.16 -3.31
N SER A 414 5.72 -50.62 -4.45
CA SER A 414 4.92 -51.83 -4.56
C SER A 414 5.68 -52.94 -3.81
N ILE A 415 5.01 -53.69 -2.92
CA ILE A 415 5.60 -54.88 -2.29
C ILE A 415 6.06 -55.83 -3.37
N LEU A 416 5.46 -55.79 -4.56
CA LEU A 416 5.91 -56.53 -5.76
C LEU A 416 7.30 -56.10 -6.21
N ASP A 417 7.67 -54.82 -6.20
CA ASP A 417 9.01 -54.33 -6.56
C ASP A 417 10.07 -54.80 -5.53
N THR A 418 9.70 -54.86 -4.26
CA THR A 418 10.60 -55.34 -3.20
C THR A 418 10.72 -56.86 -3.21
N MET A 419 9.69 -57.58 -3.65
CA MET A 419 9.73 -59.05 -3.82
C MET A 419 10.48 -59.43 -5.09
N GLU A 420 10.38 -58.69 -6.19
CA GLU A 420 11.21 -58.89 -7.39
C GLU A 420 12.68 -58.60 -7.11
N GLU A 421 13.02 -57.52 -6.37
CA GLU A 421 14.40 -57.25 -5.94
C GLU A 421 14.95 -58.32 -5.00
N SER A 422 14.15 -58.87 -4.09
CA SER A 422 14.58 -59.95 -3.21
C SER A 422 14.71 -61.28 -3.92
N GLN A 423 13.88 -61.59 -4.95
CA GLN A 423 14.02 -62.76 -5.77
C GLN A 423 15.25 -62.71 -6.70
N LEU A 424 15.57 -61.54 -7.24
CA LEU A 424 16.80 -61.33 -8.01
C LEU A 424 18.07 -61.49 -7.16
N ILE A 425 18.02 -61.14 -5.89
CA ILE A 425 19.14 -61.31 -4.94
C ILE A 425 19.27 -62.78 -4.50
N GLU A 426 18.17 -63.51 -4.37
CA GLU A 426 18.23 -64.98 -4.09
C GLU A 426 18.71 -65.78 -5.29
N ASP A 427 18.29 -65.47 -6.52
CA ASP A 427 18.76 -66.12 -7.74
C ASP A 427 20.27 -65.90 -8.00
N ASP A 428 20.80 -64.67 -7.70
CA ASP A 428 22.25 -64.39 -7.81
C ASP A 428 23.09 -65.08 -6.73
N LEU A 429 22.49 -65.46 -5.59
CA LEU A 429 23.18 -66.19 -4.53
C LEU A 429 23.16 -67.72 -4.73
N GLU A 430 22.24 -68.27 -5.53
CA GLU A 430 22.22 -69.74 -5.90
C GLU A 430 23.14 -70.06 -7.08
N ASP A 431 23.46 -69.09 -7.96
CA ASP A 431 24.33 -69.30 -9.11
C ASP A 431 25.83 -69.23 -8.77
N ASP A 432 26.23 -68.70 -7.62
CA ASP A 432 27.63 -68.56 -7.16
C ASP A 432 28.08 -69.79 -6.27
N GLY A 433 27.28 -70.84 -6.16
CA GLY A 433 27.50 -72.04 -5.33
C GLY A 433 27.87 -73.32 -6.06
N SER A 434 28.09 -73.31 -7.42
CA SER A 434 28.43 -74.46 -8.18
C SER A 434 29.61 -74.23 -9.11
N ASP A 435 30.82 -74.21 -8.54
CA ASP A 435 32.07 -74.61 -9.22
C ASP A 435 33.09 -75.14 -8.20
#